data_d6d35fa1890fd06f1f792a9720f54777
#
_entry.id   d6d35fa1890fd06f1f792a9720f54777
#
_cell.length_a   1.000
_cell.length_b   1.000
_cell.length_c   1.000
_cell.angle_alpha   90.00
_cell.angle_beta   90.00
_cell.angle_gamma   90.00
#
_symmetry.space_group_name_H-M   'P 1'
#
loop_
_entity.id
_entity.type
_entity.pdbx_description
1 polymer ?
#
loop_
_entity_poly.entity_id
_entity_poly.type
_entity_poly.pdbx_seq_one_letter_code
_entity_poly.pdbx_strand_id
1 'polypeptide(L)'
;MLVGIPKEVKNNEFRVSTTPAGVHSLVIAGHSVFVEKSAGLGSSITDAEYVKAGATILDTADEVWAKSEMIIKVKEPVAEEYHRMRKGQILFTYLHLAASRECTDALITAGVTAIEIGRASCRERV
;
A
#
# COMPACT_ATOMS: atom_id res chain seq x y z
N MET A 1 -11.42 9.63 1.69
CA MET A 1 -10.17 9.38 0.96
C MET A 1 -10.21 8.00 0.33
N LEU A 2 -9.62 7.85 -0.83
CA LEU A 2 -9.52 6.57 -1.52
C LEU A 2 -8.21 5.90 -1.11
N VAL A 3 -8.32 4.75 -0.43
CA VAL A 3 -7.18 4.03 0.13
C VAL A 3 -6.98 2.72 -0.60
N GLY A 4 -5.77 2.44 -1.05
CA GLY A 4 -5.44 1.22 -1.77
C GLY A 4 -4.50 0.31 -0.99
N ILE A 5 -4.77 -0.99 -1.05
CA ILE A 5 -3.95 -2.01 -0.41
C ILE A 5 -3.53 -3.01 -1.48
N PRO A 6 -2.39 -2.79 -2.13
CA PRO A 6 -1.92 -3.70 -3.16
C PRO A 6 -1.32 -4.96 -2.56
N LYS A 7 -1.25 -6.00 -3.37
CA LYS A 7 -0.53 -7.22 -2.99
C LYS A 7 0.96 -6.90 -2.96
N GLU A 8 1.65 -7.41 -1.94
CA GLU A 8 3.09 -7.24 -1.86
C GLU A 8 3.78 -8.08 -2.94
N VAL A 9 4.73 -7.46 -3.62
CA VAL A 9 5.45 -8.13 -4.72
C VAL A 9 6.92 -8.33 -4.43
N LYS A 10 7.42 -7.81 -3.31
CA LYS A 10 8.81 -8.01 -2.93
C LYS A 10 9.05 -9.47 -2.59
N ASN A 11 10.22 -9.98 -3.01
CA ASN A 11 10.56 -11.38 -2.79
C ASN A 11 10.47 -11.76 -1.30
N ASN A 12 9.86 -12.91 -1.03
CA ASN A 12 9.65 -13.42 0.33
C ASN A 12 8.75 -12.56 1.22
N GLU A 13 7.95 -11.68 0.63
CA GLU A 13 7.01 -10.92 1.40
C GLU A 13 5.60 -11.49 1.22
N PHE A 14 5.06 -12.07 2.30
CA PHE A 14 3.74 -12.72 2.28
C PHE A 14 2.71 -11.99 3.12
N ARG A 15 3.11 -10.95 3.84
CA ARG A 15 2.20 -10.17 4.66
C ARG A 15 1.40 -9.21 3.80
N VAL A 16 0.26 -8.79 4.33
CA VAL A 16 -0.52 -7.70 3.77
C VAL A 16 -0.58 -6.59 4.81
N SER A 17 -0.64 -5.36 4.34
CA SER A 17 -0.53 -4.20 5.23
C SER A 17 -1.71 -4.00 6.16
N THR A 18 -2.90 -4.44 5.75
CA THR A 18 -4.12 -4.12 6.49
C THR A 18 -4.99 -5.35 6.62
N THR A 19 -5.48 -5.60 7.84
CA THR A 19 -6.41 -6.70 8.12
C THR A 19 -7.83 -6.29 7.78
N PRO A 20 -8.78 -7.25 7.70
CA PRO A 20 -10.19 -6.90 7.56
C PRO A 20 -10.70 -5.96 8.67
N ALA A 21 -10.22 -6.13 9.89
CA ALA A 21 -10.58 -5.23 10.99
C ALA A 21 -10.10 -3.80 10.71
N GLY A 22 -8.89 -3.66 10.17
CA GLY A 22 -8.36 -2.35 9.79
C GLY A 22 -9.15 -1.73 8.65
N VAL A 23 -9.54 -2.53 7.67
CA VAL A 23 -10.40 -2.07 6.56
C VAL A 23 -11.73 -1.56 7.11
N HIS A 24 -12.33 -2.32 8.01
CA HIS A 24 -13.62 -1.93 8.61
C HIS A 24 -13.51 -0.59 9.31
N SER A 25 -12.43 -0.37 10.05
CA SER A 25 -12.19 0.90 10.73
C SER A 25 -12.08 2.06 9.75
N LEU A 26 -11.39 1.86 8.63
CA LEU A 26 -11.26 2.89 7.59
C LEU A 26 -12.61 3.20 6.94
N VAL A 27 -13.40 2.17 6.67
CA VAL A 27 -14.72 2.33 6.05
C VAL A 27 -15.65 3.10 6.98
N ILE A 28 -15.66 2.78 8.26
CA ILE A 28 -16.48 3.49 9.26
C ILE A 28 -16.06 4.96 9.34
N ALA A 29 -14.77 5.23 9.19
CA ALA A 29 -14.27 6.60 9.21
C ALA A 29 -14.60 7.41 7.94
N GLY A 30 -15.25 6.79 6.97
CA GLY A 30 -15.69 7.48 5.75
C GLY A 30 -14.77 7.30 4.54
N HIS A 31 -13.81 6.41 4.62
CA HIS A 31 -12.89 6.15 3.50
C HIS A 31 -13.39 5.01 2.63
N SER A 32 -13.03 5.06 1.36
CA SER A 32 -13.26 3.95 0.42
C SER A 32 -11.96 3.15 0.34
N VAL A 33 -12.04 1.84 0.50
CA VAL A 33 -10.87 0.97 0.54
C VAL A 33 -10.89 0.00 -0.63
N PHE A 34 -9.80 -0.02 -1.39
CA PHE A 34 -9.60 -0.95 -2.50
C PHE A 34 -8.50 -1.94 -2.12
N VAL A 35 -8.74 -3.22 -2.33
CA VAL A 35 -7.77 -4.28 -2.03
C VAL A 35 -7.51 -5.05 -3.31
N GLU A 36 -6.26 -5.29 -3.62
CA GLU A 36 -5.92 -6.10 -4.79
C GLU A 36 -6.32 -7.55 -4.58
N LYS A 37 -6.84 -8.18 -5.62
CA LYS A 37 -7.21 -9.59 -5.60
C LYS A 37 -6.06 -10.43 -5.05
N SER A 38 -6.38 -11.30 -4.10
CA SER A 38 -5.43 -12.21 -3.47
C SER A 38 -4.36 -11.53 -2.60
N ALA A 39 -4.50 -10.25 -2.29
CA ALA A 39 -3.50 -9.54 -1.50
C ALA A 39 -3.27 -10.14 -0.11
N GLY A 40 -4.31 -10.69 0.49
CA GLY A 40 -4.23 -11.26 1.84
C GLY A 40 -3.94 -12.74 1.93
N LEU A 41 -3.83 -13.45 0.81
CA LEU A 41 -3.71 -14.91 0.82
C LEU A 41 -2.45 -15.39 1.55
N GLY A 42 -1.35 -14.68 1.44
CA GLY A 42 -0.12 -15.03 2.15
C GLY A 42 -0.24 -14.93 3.66
N SER A 43 -1.25 -14.21 4.15
CA SER A 43 -1.57 -14.08 5.58
C SER A 43 -2.83 -14.83 5.96
N SER A 44 -3.27 -15.75 5.10
CA SER A 44 -4.49 -16.55 5.30
C SER A 44 -5.77 -15.72 5.39
N ILE A 45 -5.80 -14.58 4.70
CA ILE A 45 -6.97 -13.71 4.62
C ILE A 45 -7.52 -13.79 3.20
N THR A 46 -8.81 -14.10 3.07
CA THR A 46 -9.45 -14.24 1.77
C THR A 46 -10.00 -12.91 1.27
N ASP A 47 -10.20 -12.81 -0.04
CA ASP A 47 -10.83 -11.62 -0.63
C ASP A 47 -12.23 -11.42 -0.06
N ALA A 48 -12.98 -12.51 0.19
CA ALA A 48 -14.32 -12.44 0.75
C ALA A 48 -14.32 -11.77 2.15
N GLU A 49 -13.29 -12.02 2.95
CA GLU A 49 -13.18 -11.39 4.26
C GLU A 49 -13.00 -9.87 4.14
N TYR A 50 -12.24 -9.43 3.15
CA TYR A 50 -12.08 -8.00 2.88
C TYR A 50 -13.39 -7.37 2.39
N VAL A 51 -14.11 -8.05 1.50
CA VAL A 51 -15.40 -7.56 1.01
C VAL A 51 -16.39 -7.43 2.14
N LYS A 52 -16.43 -8.41 3.03
CA LYS A 52 -17.31 -8.39 4.21
C LYS A 52 -16.99 -7.20 5.12
N ALA A 53 -15.72 -6.81 5.19
CA ALA A 53 -15.30 -5.66 5.97
C ALA A 53 -15.62 -4.32 5.31
N GLY A 54 -16.02 -4.32 4.06
CA GLY A 54 -16.40 -3.12 3.33
C GLY A 54 -15.47 -2.71 2.20
N ALA A 55 -14.45 -3.50 1.89
CA ALA A 55 -13.52 -3.21 0.81
C ALA A 55 -14.08 -3.61 -0.55
N THR A 56 -13.55 -2.98 -1.58
CA THR A 56 -13.80 -3.36 -2.97
C THR A 56 -12.54 -4.07 -3.49
N ILE A 57 -12.71 -5.24 -4.05
CA ILE A 57 -11.60 -5.99 -4.63
C ILE A 57 -11.39 -5.55 -6.08
N LEU A 58 -10.14 -5.21 -6.42
CA LEU A 58 -9.75 -4.88 -7.78
C LEU A 58 -8.84 -5.99 -8.33
N ASP A 59 -8.95 -6.28 -9.60
CA ASP A 59 -8.28 -7.42 -10.20
C ASP A 59 -6.77 -7.27 -10.34
N THR A 60 -6.28 -6.05 -10.50
CA THR A 60 -4.86 -5.80 -10.79
C THR A 60 -4.29 -4.73 -9.88
N ALA A 61 -2.96 -4.79 -9.72
CA ALA A 61 -2.23 -3.78 -8.99
C ALA A 61 -2.36 -2.42 -9.67
N ASP A 62 -2.31 -2.39 -10.99
CA ASP A 62 -2.44 -1.13 -11.75
C ASP A 62 -3.72 -0.40 -11.39
N GLU A 63 -4.83 -1.12 -11.27
CA GLU A 63 -6.10 -0.51 -10.89
C GLU A 63 -6.07 0.04 -9.46
N VAL A 64 -5.49 -0.72 -8.53
CA VAL A 64 -5.40 -0.28 -7.13
C VAL A 64 -4.59 1.01 -7.02
N TRP A 65 -3.42 1.03 -7.65
CA TRP A 65 -2.57 2.22 -7.61
C TRP A 65 -3.22 3.41 -8.32
N ALA A 66 -3.88 3.17 -9.44
CA ALA A 66 -4.50 4.25 -10.22
C ALA A 66 -5.68 4.89 -9.50
N LYS A 67 -6.48 4.12 -8.77
CA LYS A 67 -7.69 4.62 -8.11
C LYS A 67 -7.44 5.21 -6.73
N SER A 68 -6.31 4.93 -6.12
CA SER A 68 -6.07 5.28 -4.73
C SER A 68 -5.34 6.59 -4.57
N GLU A 69 -5.76 7.37 -3.59
CA GLU A 69 -5.08 8.60 -3.18
C GLU A 69 -3.96 8.28 -2.19
N MET A 70 -4.14 7.22 -1.41
CA MET A 70 -3.12 6.73 -0.48
C MET A 70 -2.94 5.23 -0.68
N ILE A 71 -1.68 4.81 -0.75
CA ILE A 71 -1.31 3.39 -0.82
C ILE A 71 -0.71 2.99 0.52
N ILE A 72 -1.20 1.91 1.09
CA ILE A 72 -0.66 1.34 2.32
C ILE A 72 -0.01 0.00 1.99
N LYS A 73 1.28 -0.12 2.26
CA LYS A 73 2.07 -1.32 1.95
C LYS A 73 2.91 -1.74 3.16
N VAL A 74 3.36 -2.98 3.15
CA VAL A 74 4.31 -3.47 4.15
C VAL A 74 5.73 -3.06 3.78
N LYS A 75 6.14 -3.31 2.54
CA LYS A 75 7.51 -3.06 2.08
C LYS A 75 7.56 -1.90 1.10
N GLU A 76 8.74 -1.31 0.98
CA GLU A 76 8.98 -0.24 0.02
C GLU A 76 8.69 -0.70 -1.40
N PRO A 77 8.31 0.22 -2.30
CA PRO A 77 8.08 -0.13 -3.70
C PRO A 77 9.34 -0.70 -4.34
N VAL A 78 9.15 -1.62 -5.26
CA VAL A 78 10.22 -2.20 -6.06
C VAL A 78 10.09 -1.70 -7.50
N ALA A 79 11.09 -2.00 -8.34
CA ALA A 79 11.14 -1.50 -9.70
C ALA A 79 9.86 -1.76 -10.50
N GLU A 80 9.22 -2.90 -10.28
CA GLU A 80 7.96 -3.24 -10.94
C GLU A 80 6.82 -2.29 -10.61
N GLU A 81 6.91 -1.60 -9.48
CA GLU A 81 5.85 -0.73 -8.97
C GLU A 81 6.11 0.74 -9.25
N TYR A 82 7.33 1.12 -9.65
CA TYR A 82 7.70 2.53 -9.78
C TYR A 82 6.83 3.29 -10.77
N HIS A 83 6.45 2.67 -11.87
CA HIS A 83 5.60 3.31 -12.88
C HIS A 83 4.16 3.53 -12.41
N ARG A 84 3.75 2.88 -11.33
CA ARG A 84 2.40 3.00 -10.79
C ARG A 84 2.24 4.19 -9.86
N MET A 85 3.33 4.70 -9.32
CA MET A 85 3.32 5.87 -8.44
C MET A 85 2.99 7.12 -9.24
N ARG A 86 2.28 8.06 -8.64
CA ARG A 86 1.92 9.30 -9.31
C ARG A 86 2.04 10.50 -8.38
N LYS A 87 2.21 11.68 -8.97
CA LYS A 87 2.35 12.92 -8.23
C LYS A 87 1.16 13.16 -7.32
N GLY A 88 1.44 13.53 -6.08
CA GLY A 88 0.41 13.82 -5.10
C GLY A 88 -0.15 12.61 -4.37
N GLN A 89 0.22 11.41 -4.80
CA GLN A 89 -0.21 10.19 -4.11
C GLN A 89 0.55 10.04 -2.80
N ILE A 90 -0.14 9.56 -1.77
CA ILE A 90 0.48 9.31 -0.46
C ILE A 90 0.87 7.84 -0.39
N LEU A 91 2.11 7.57 0.01
CA LEU A 91 2.61 6.22 0.19
C LEU A 91 2.96 6.02 1.66
N PHE A 92 2.29 5.08 2.31
CA PHE A 92 2.46 4.80 3.74
C PHE A 92 3.00 3.37 3.87
N THR A 93 4.28 3.24 4.23
CA THR A 93 4.97 1.94 4.23
C THR A 93 6.28 1.98 5.01
N TYR A 94 6.94 0.83 5.12
CA TYR A 94 8.33 0.75 5.58
C TYR A 94 9.24 1.02 4.38
N LEU A 95 10.06 2.04 4.46
CA LEU A 95 10.78 2.52 3.28
C LEU A 95 12.23 2.05 3.14
N HIS A 96 12.95 1.81 4.19
CA HIS A 96 14.36 1.37 4.12
C HIS A 96 15.20 2.19 3.13
N LEU A 97 15.05 3.51 3.15
CA LEU A 97 15.69 4.38 2.14
C LEU A 97 17.22 4.30 2.16
N ALA A 98 17.80 4.05 3.33
CA ALA A 98 19.24 3.90 3.44
C ALA A 98 19.78 2.68 2.68
N ALA A 99 18.94 1.68 2.46
CA ALA A 99 19.32 0.45 1.76
C ALA A 99 18.98 0.48 0.27
N SER A 100 18.21 1.47 -0.19
CA SER A 100 17.76 1.51 -1.59
C SER A 100 17.73 2.92 -2.13
N ARG A 101 18.82 3.31 -2.77
CA ARG A 101 18.90 4.59 -3.45
C ARG A 101 17.93 4.64 -4.64
N GLU A 102 17.79 3.52 -5.33
CA GLU A 102 16.88 3.42 -6.47
C GLU A 102 15.44 3.74 -6.06
N CYS A 103 14.99 3.21 -4.94
CA CYS A 103 13.66 3.50 -4.42
C CYS A 103 13.52 4.98 -4.07
N THR A 104 14.53 5.55 -3.42
CA THR A 104 14.53 6.98 -3.07
C THR A 104 14.38 7.84 -4.32
N ASP A 105 15.18 7.56 -5.34
CA ASP A 105 15.13 8.31 -6.59
C ASP A 105 13.77 8.18 -7.28
N ALA A 106 13.18 6.99 -7.24
CA ALA A 106 11.86 6.75 -7.83
C ALA A 106 10.77 7.55 -7.11
N LEU A 107 10.81 7.61 -5.79
CA LEU A 107 9.84 8.37 -4.99
C LEU A 107 9.93 9.87 -5.32
N ILE A 108 11.12 10.39 -5.42
CA ILE A 108 11.33 11.79 -5.75
C ILE A 108 10.84 12.08 -7.17
N THR A 109 11.19 11.24 -8.11
CA THR A 109 10.81 11.40 -9.50
C THR A 109 9.30 11.36 -9.69
N ALA A 110 8.63 10.45 -9.00
CA ALA A 110 7.18 10.31 -9.11
C ALA A 110 6.41 11.43 -8.41
N GLY A 111 7.02 12.12 -7.45
CA GLY A 111 6.37 13.19 -6.72
C GLY A 111 5.37 12.72 -5.68
N VAL A 112 5.56 11.53 -5.13
CA VAL A 112 4.69 11.02 -4.07
C VAL A 112 5.08 11.60 -2.73
N THR A 113 4.12 11.65 -1.81
CA THR A 113 4.39 11.96 -0.42
C THR A 113 4.53 10.65 0.34
N ALA A 114 5.74 10.31 0.74
CA ALA A 114 6.01 9.05 1.40
C ALA A 114 6.12 9.24 2.91
N ILE A 115 5.41 8.40 3.65
CA ILE A 115 5.43 8.39 5.10
C ILE A 115 5.91 7.02 5.54
N GLU A 116 7.05 6.99 6.24
CA GLU A 116 7.60 5.74 6.71
C GLU A 116 6.89 5.27 7.97
N ILE A 117 6.45 4.03 7.95
CA ILE A 117 5.98 3.35 9.15
C ILE A 117 7.21 2.76 9.81
N GLY A 118 7.36 2.91 11.08
CA GLY A 118 8.50 2.29 11.69
C GLY A 118 8.50 2.40 13.18
N ARG A 119 9.67 2.49 13.70
CA ARG A 119 9.92 2.58 15.11
C ARG A 119 9.63 4.00 15.63
N ALA A 120 9.73 4.16 16.96
CA ALA A 120 9.45 5.44 17.60
C ALA A 120 10.31 6.58 17.05
N SER A 121 11.48 6.26 16.53
CA SER A 121 12.38 7.26 15.95
C SER A 121 12.00 7.66 14.54
N CYS A 122 11.00 7.06 13.96
CA CYS A 122 10.58 7.33 12.60
C CYS A 122 10.05 8.75 12.48
N ARG A 123 10.76 9.58 11.75
CA ARG A 123 10.40 10.97 11.49
C ARG A 123 10.64 11.33 10.04
N GLU A 124 11.07 10.36 9.27
CA GLU A 124 11.44 10.56 7.88
C GLU A 124 10.22 10.76 7.01
N ARG A 125 10.32 11.73 6.14
CA ARG A 125 9.32 11.94 5.08
C ARG A 125 10.04 12.28 3.80
N VAL A 126 9.49 11.81 2.74
CA VAL A 126 10.07 12.02 1.42
C VAL A 126 9.11 12.76 0.53
#